data_dc5eb6df9c971a87ee77ff7953d71619
#
_entry.id   dc5eb6df9c971a87ee77ff7953d71619
#
_cell.length_a   1.000
_cell.length_b   1.000
_cell.length_c   1.000
_cell.angle_alpha   90.00
_cell.angle_beta   90.00
_cell.angle_gamma   90.00
#
_symmetry.space_group_name_H-M   'P 1'
#
loop_
_entity.id
_entity.type
_entity.pdbx_description
1 polymer ?
#
loop_
_entity_poly.entity_id
_entity_poly.type
_entity_poly.pdbx_seq_one_letter_code
_entity_poly.pdbx_strand_id
1 'polypeptide(L)'
;MARVPGGTFRMGSDRHYREEAASRLVTVDPFWMDPRTVTNTEFAAFVAATGYVTVAERPLNAADYPGAKPELLTPGALVFHMTEGPVDTGDISNWWSYVPGACWRHPEGLGSDLTGRGDHPVVQVAFEDATAYAAWAGKELPSEAEWEFAARGGLDAAEFVWGDEFLPGGRHMANTWQGPFPWRNFAADGFAGTAPVGSYPPNGYGLYDMAGNVWQWTTDWFSAVNPPDVASPCCAPENPRGPAMEASFDPAQPRIRIPRKVVKGGSFLCAPSYCRRYRPAARHAQMVDTGMSHIGFRCVVRDA
;
A
#
# COMPACT_ATOMS: atom_id res chain seq x y z
N MET A 1 -10.47 2.57 17.00
CA MET A 1 -9.38 3.32 16.36
C MET A 1 -8.31 3.64 17.40
N ALA A 2 -7.04 3.71 17.02
CA ALA A 2 -5.93 4.12 17.87
C ALA A 2 -5.69 5.63 17.68
N ARG A 3 -5.40 6.35 18.79
CA ARG A 3 -5.06 7.78 18.71
C ARG A 3 -3.59 7.93 18.33
N VAL A 4 -3.34 8.73 17.30
CA VAL A 4 -2.00 9.15 16.87
C VAL A 4 -1.81 10.60 17.33
N PRO A 5 -0.77 10.90 18.14
CA PRO A 5 -0.71 12.18 18.86
C PRO A 5 -0.40 13.39 17.99
N GLY A 6 0.02 13.19 16.74
CA GLY A 6 0.56 14.27 15.91
C GLY A 6 1.94 14.75 16.37
N GLY A 7 2.50 15.71 15.69
CA GLY A 7 3.79 16.31 16.00
C GLY A 7 4.73 16.42 14.81
N THR A 8 5.91 16.97 15.04
CA THR A 8 6.95 17.16 14.02
C THR A 8 7.85 15.93 13.96
N PHE A 9 8.12 15.43 12.75
CA PHE A 9 8.97 14.27 12.53
C PHE A 9 9.79 14.41 11.25
N ARG A 10 10.81 13.58 11.09
CA ARG A 10 11.58 13.48 9.84
C ARG A 10 10.92 12.46 8.91
N MET A 11 10.26 12.98 7.87
CA MET A 11 9.61 12.21 6.81
C MET A 11 10.61 11.88 5.71
N GLY A 12 10.54 10.66 5.17
CA GLY A 12 11.42 10.18 4.11
C GLY A 12 12.74 9.59 4.61
N SER A 13 13.65 9.30 3.68
CA SER A 13 14.97 8.75 3.96
C SER A 13 15.94 9.07 2.81
N ASP A 14 17.19 9.40 3.15
CA ASP A 14 18.26 9.62 2.17
C ASP A 14 19.13 8.36 1.97
N ARG A 15 18.74 7.24 2.57
CA ARG A 15 19.58 6.01 2.62
C ARG A 15 19.19 4.93 1.63
N HIS A 16 18.00 5.03 0.98
CA HIS A 16 17.44 3.93 0.19
C HIS A 16 17.04 4.36 -1.22
N TYR A 17 15.72 4.40 -1.49
CA TYR A 17 15.21 4.70 -2.83
C TYR A 17 15.17 6.21 -3.07
N ARG A 18 15.50 6.61 -4.30
CA ARG A 18 15.54 8.02 -4.70
C ARG A 18 14.23 8.77 -4.44
N GLU A 19 13.11 8.09 -4.59
CA GLU A 19 11.78 8.68 -4.34
C GLU A 19 11.49 8.95 -2.86
N GLU A 20 12.27 8.41 -1.93
CA GLU A 20 12.17 8.68 -0.50
C GLU A 20 12.90 9.97 -0.10
N ALA A 21 13.90 10.36 -0.88
CA ALA A 21 14.72 11.55 -0.64
C ALA A 21 14.07 12.82 -1.25
N ALA A 22 14.36 14.02 -0.76
CA ALA A 22 15.15 14.28 0.45
C ALA A 22 14.30 14.04 1.70
N SER A 23 14.94 13.49 2.75
CA SER A 23 14.31 13.46 4.07
C SER A 23 14.13 14.89 4.58
N ARG A 24 12.96 15.19 5.18
CA ARG A 24 12.59 16.55 5.59
C ARG A 24 11.75 16.57 6.85
N LEU A 25 11.80 17.67 7.58
CA LEU A 25 10.89 17.88 8.70
C LEU A 25 9.49 18.24 8.19
N VAL A 26 8.48 17.60 8.78
CA VAL A 26 7.06 17.91 8.55
C VAL A 26 6.30 17.76 9.87
N THR A 27 5.19 18.46 10.00
CA THR A 27 4.30 18.37 11.15
C THR A 27 2.95 17.81 10.72
N VAL A 28 2.38 16.93 11.52
CA VAL A 28 1.01 16.42 11.34
C VAL A 28 0.19 16.69 12.60
N ASP A 29 -1.07 17.03 12.42
CA ASP A 29 -2.01 17.19 13.52
C ASP A 29 -2.37 15.83 14.13
N PRO A 30 -2.90 15.78 15.37
CA PRO A 30 -3.41 14.56 15.95
C PRO A 30 -4.62 14.03 15.17
N PHE A 31 -4.72 12.69 15.07
CA PHE A 31 -5.82 12.01 14.37
C PHE A 31 -6.04 10.61 14.95
N TRP A 32 -7.12 9.96 14.53
CA TRP A 32 -7.41 8.58 14.83
C TRP A 32 -7.17 7.70 13.60
N MET A 33 -6.54 6.56 13.78
CA MET A 33 -6.28 5.60 12.69
C MET A 33 -6.84 4.23 13.06
N ASP A 34 -7.37 3.51 12.08
CA ASP A 34 -7.73 2.11 12.27
C ASP A 34 -6.49 1.30 12.64
N PRO A 35 -6.54 0.49 13.70
CA PRO A 35 -5.35 -0.23 14.18
C PRO A 35 -4.85 -1.26 13.16
N ARG A 36 -5.69 -1.72 12.25
CA ARG A 36 -5.42 -2.71 11.22
C ARG A 36 -5.93 -2.24 9.86
N THR A 37 -5.48 -2.87 8.79
CA THR A 37 -6.06 -2.71 7.44
C THR A 37 -7.48 -3.26 7.41
N VAL A 38 -8.32 -2.73 6.52
CA VAL A 38 -9.68 -3.21 6.30
C VAL A 38 -9.64 -4.67 5.86
N THR A 39 -10.44 -5.51 6.51
CA THR A 39 -10.52 -6.96 6.26
C THR A 39 -11.52 -7.29 5.16
N ASN A 40 -11.43 -8.51 4.62
CA ASN A 40 -12.42 -9.03 3.69
C ASN A 40 -13.84 -9.06 4.29
N THR A 41 -13.98 -9.41 5.57
CA THR A 41 -15.26 -9.40 6.28
C THR A 41 -15.86 -7.99 6.37
N GLU A 42 -15.04 -6.99 6.71
CA GLU A 42 -15.49 -5.59 6.81
C GLU A 42 -15.87 -5.03 5.44
N PHE A 43 -15.07 -5.32 4.41
CA PHE A 43 -15.37 -4.90 3.04
C PHE A 43 -16.62 -5.59 2.48
N ALA A 44 -16.83 -6.86 2.79
CA ALA A 44 -18.05 -7.59 2.44
C ALA A 44 -19.31 -6.95 3.06
N ALA A 45 -19.23 -6.47 4.30
CA ALA A 45 -20.33 -5.74 4.95
C ALA A 45 -20.64 -4.42 4.23
N PHE A 46 -19.64 -3.66 3.81
CA PHE A 46 -19.81 -2.47 2.98
C PHE A 46 -20.55 -2.77 1.67
N VAL A 47 -20.07 -3.78 0.93
CA VAL A 47 -20.68 -4.15 -0.34
C VAL A 47 -22.11 -4.66 -0.15
N ALA A 48 -22.37 -5.45 0.89
CA ALA A 48 -23.72 -5.93 1.21
C ALA A 48 -24.69 -4.79 1.55
N ALA A 49 -24.20 -3.76 2.25
CA ALA A 49 -25.02 -2.60 2.65
C ALA A 49 -25.30 -1.63 1.50
N THR A 50 -24.43 -1.54 0.51
CA THR A 50 -24.48 -0.49 -0.52
C THR A 50 -24.73 -1.00 -1.93
N GLY A 51 -24.51 -2.29 -2.19
CA GLY A 51 -24.50 -2.83 -3.55
C GLY A 51 -23.30 -2.34 -4.39
N TYR A 52 -22.23 -1.86 -3.75
CA TYR A 52 -21.07 -1.30 -4.45
C TYR A 52 -20.41 -2.32 -5.38
N VAL A 53 -20.07 -1.88 -6.59
CA VAL A 53 -19.35 -2.67 -7.59
C VAL A 53 -17.96 -2.07 -7.74
N THR A 54 -16.92 -2.85 -7.41
CA THR A 54 -15.53 -2.38 -7.43
C THR A 54 -15.02 -2.11 -8.85
N VAL A 55 -13.93 -1.35 -8.94
CA VAL A 55 -13.27 -1.05 -10.22
C VAL A 55 -12.91 -2.33 -10.96
N ALA A 56 -12.39 -3.34 -10.27
CA ALA A 56 -12.03 -4.64 -10.85
C ALA A 56 -13.24 -5.44 -11.38
N GLU A 57 -14.46 -5.13 -10.94
CA GLU A 57 -15.71 -5.77 -11.39
C GLU A 57 -16.38 -5.01 -12.57
N ARG A 58 -15.76 -3.89 -13.00
CA ARG A 58 -16.26 -3.06 -14.10
C ARG A 58 -15.40 -3.19 -15.36
N PRO A 59 -15.97 -3.10 -16.60
CA PRO A 59 -15.16 -3.02 -17.82
C PRO A 59 -14.24 -1.80 -17.81
N LEU A 60 -13.01 -1.95 -18.29
CA LEU A 60 -12.08 -0.82 -18.46
C LEU A 60 -12.50 0.02 -19.66
N ASN A 61 -12.31 1.34 -19.56
CA ASN A 61 -12.54 2.24 -20.68
C ASN A 61 -11.35 2.18 -21.66
N ALA A 62 -11.61 1.75 -22.91
CA ALA A 62 -10.59 1.61 -23.94
C ALA A 62 -9.83 2.93 -24.25
N ALA A 63 -10.47 4.09 -24.02
CA ALA A 63 -9.84 5.38 -24.25
C ALA A 63 -8.68 5.66 -23.29
N ASP A 64 -8.70 5.08 -22.09
CA ASP A 64 -7.66 5.26 -21.06
C ASP A 64 -6.44 4.35 -21.31
N TYR A 65 -6.62 3.31 -22.17
CA TYR A 65 -5.59 2.31 -22.49
C TYR A 65 -5.36 2.18 -24.01
N PRO A 66 -4.78 3.20 -24.67
CA PRO A 66 -4.56 3.19 -26.09
C PRO A 66 -3.68 2.02 -26.56
N GLY A 67 -4.25 1.15 -27.41
CA GLY A 67 -3.56 -0.02 -27.96
C GLY A 67 -3.65 -1.28 -27.09
N ALA A 68 -4.42 -1.24 -25.99
CA ALA A 68 -4.73 -2.45 -25.22
C ALA A 68 -5.54 -3.43 -26.07
N LYS A 69 -5.24 -4.72 -25.90
CA LYS A 69 -6.03 -5.78 -26.55
C LYS A 69 -7.40 -5.88 -25.88
N PRO A 70 -8.48 -6.19 -26.66
CA PRO A 70 -9.85 -6.25 -26.12
C PRO A 70 -10.02 -7.15 -24.90
N GLU A 71 -9.30 -8.27 -24.84
CA GLU A 71 -9.35 -9.20 -23.72
C GLU A 71 -8.80 -8.60 -22.40
N LEU A 72 -7.96 -7.57 -22.48
CA LEU A 72 -7.42 -6.85 -21.32
C LEU A 72 -8.35 -5.70 -20.85
N LEU A 73 -9.44 -5.45 -21.58
CA LEU A 73 -10.45 -4.43 -21.23
C LEU A 73 -11.66 -5.03 -20.50
N THR A 74 -11.66 -6.34 -20.29
CA THR A 74 -12.70 -7.03 -19.50
C THR A 74 -12.47 -6.79 -18.00
N PRO A 75 -13.51 -6.90 -17.15
CA PRO A 75 -13.34 -6.84 -15.69
C PRO A 75 -12.24 -7.79 -15.20
N GLY A 76 -11.37 -7.30 -14.33
CA GLY A 76 -10.25 -8.07 -13.81
C GLY A 76 -9.25 -7.21 -13.07
N ALA A 77 -8.16 -7.82 -12.63
CA ALA A 77 -7.11 -7.14 -11.86
C ALA A 77 -5.75 -7.81 -12.04
N LEU A 78 -4.70 -7.20 -11.51
CA LEU A 78 -3.35 -7.75 -11.56
C LEU A 78 -3.15 -8.79 -10.44
N VAL A 79 -2.73 -9.97 -10.83
CA VAL A 79 -2.45 -11.10 -9.94
C VAL A 79 -0.98 -11.47 -10.00
N PHE A 80 -0.37 -11.67 -8.83
CA PHE A 80 0.98 -12.19 -8.70
C PHE A 80 1.00 -13.70 -8.95
N HIS A 81 1.98 -14.14 -9.73
CA HIS A 81 2.29 -15.55 -9.96
C HIS A 81 3.74 -15.82 -9.59
N MET A 82 3.95 -16.73 -8.66
CA MET A 82 5.29 -17.21 -8.36
C MET A 82 5.83 -17.97 -9.58
N THR A 83 7.03 -17.60 -10.06
CA THR A 83 7.65 -18.22 -11.24
C THR A 83 8.26 -19.59 -10.89
N GLU A 84 8.46 -20.46 -11.88
CA GLU A 84 9.07 -21.78 -11.65
C GLU A 84 10.58 -21.72 -11.37
N GLY A 85 11.23 -20.64 -11.75
CA GLY A 85 12.65 -20.42 -11.56
C GLY A 85 13.04 -18.94 -11.66
N PRO A 86 14.34 -18.62 -11.57
CA PRO A 86 14.83 -17.26 -11.70
C PRO A 86 14.41 -16.62 -13.04
N VAL A 87 13.99 -15.35 -12.97
CA VAL A 87 13.61 -14.53 -14.14
C VAL A 87 14.29 -13.17 -14.07
N ASP A 88 14.27 -12.42 -15.16
CA ASP A 88 14.71 -11.02 -15.17
C ASP A 88 13.76 -10.19 -14.30
N THR A 89 14.27 -9.68 -13.19
CA THR A 89 13.52 -8.83 -12.26
C THR A 89 13.34 -7.39 -12.73
N GLY A 90 13.89 -7.02 -13.86
CA GLY A 90 13.62 -5.75 -14.54
C GLY A 90 12.30 -5.74 -15.31
N ASP A 91 11.76 -6.92 -15.64
CA ASP A 91 10.49 -7.08 -16.34
C ASP A 91 9.42 -7.67 -15.41
N ILE A 92 8.56 -6.82 -14.88
CA ILE A 92 7.47 -7.20 -13.95
C ILE A 92 6.42 -8.13 -14.57
N SER A 93 6.31 -8.18 -15.90
CA SER A 93 5.37 -9.07 -16.58
C SER A 93 5.71 -10.55 -16.40
N ASN A 94 6.92 -10.88 -15.94
CA ASN A 94 7.33 -12.23 -15.62
C ASN A 94 6.54 -12.84 -14.44
N TRP A 95 5.97 -12.01 -13.54
CA TRP A 95 5.22 -12.48 -12.34
C TRP A 95 3.93 -11.71 -12.08
N TRP A 96 3.60 -10.71 -12.88
CA TRP A 96 2.30 -10.04 -12.84
C TRP A 96 1.53 -10.33 -14.12
N SER A 97 0.30 -10.78 -13.97
CA SER A 97 -0.63 -10.97 -15.09
C SER A 97 -1.96 -10.29 -14.80
N TYR A 98 -2.55 -9.68 -15.83
CA TYR A 98 -3.94 -9.26 -15.77
C TYR A 98 -4.83 -10.49 -15.88
N VAL A 99 -5.62 -10.76 -14.85
CA VAL A 99 -6.49 -11.94 -14.79
C VAL A 99 -7.94 -11.52 -14.84
N PRO A 100 -8.66 -11.86 -15.95
CA PRO A 100 -10.09 -11.62 -16.04
C PRO A 100 -10.86 -12.27 -14.89
N GLY A 101 -11.79 -11.52 -14.29
CA GLY A 101 -12.59 -11.96 -13.15
C GLY A 101 -11.86 -11.91 -11.79
N ALA A 102 -10.57 -11.54 -11.75
CA ALA A 102 -9.92 -11.26 -10.48
C ALA A 102 -10.51 -9.98 -9.85
N CYS A 103 -10.96 -10.07 -8.61
CA CYS A 103 -11.54 -8.97 -7.84
C CYS A 103 -11.42 -9.29 -6.35
N TRP A 104 -11.92 -8.43 -5.49
CA TRP A 104 -11.83 -8.65 -4.04
C TRP A 104 -12.46 -9.97 -3.56
N ARG A 105 -13.51 -10.49 -4.25
CA ARG A 105 -14.15 -11.80 -3.93
C ARG A 105 -13.37 -12.99 -4.49
N HIS A 106 -12.61 -12.77 -5.54
CA HIS A 106 -11.82 -13.76 -6.28
C HIS A 106 -10.40 -13.25 -6.47
N PRO A 107 -9.58 -13.18 -5.39
CA PRO A 107 -8.30 -12.45 -5.41
C PRO A 107 -7.29 -12.95 -6.44
N GLU A 108 -7.34 -14.23 -6.78
CA GLU A 108 -6.48 -14.86 -7.79
C GLU A 108 -7.25 -15.21 -9.10
N GLY A 109 -8.47 -14.69 -9.28
CA GLY A 109 -9.36 -14.97 -10.41
C GLY A 109 -10.52 -15.90 -10.03
N LEU A 110 -11.38 -16.23 -11.01
CA LEU A 110 -12.67 -16.96 -10.81
C LEU A 110 -12.54 -18.33 -10.11
N GLY A 111 -11.34 -18.92 -10.07
CA GLY A 111 -11.09 -20.17 -9.35
C GLY A 111 -10.76 -20.00 -7.86
N SER A 112 -10.68 -18.76 -7.37
CA SER A 112 -10.35 -18.44 -5.97
C SER A 112 -11.57 -17.88 -5.23
N ASP A 113 -11.53 -17.95 -3.89
CA ASP A 113 -12.54 -17.40 -3.01
C ASP A 113 -11.92 -16.86 -1.69
N LEU A 114 -12.78 -16.41 -0.79
CA LEU A 114 -12.40 -15.88 0.51
C LEU A 114 -12.55 -16.87 1.67
N THR A 115 -12.73 -18.17 1.37
CA THR A 115 -12.86 -19.21 2.39
C THR A 115 -11.63 -19.22 3.30
N GLY A 116 -11.83 -19.03 4.61
CA GLY A 116 -10.75 -18.93 5.59
C GLY A 116 -9.96 -17.62 5.57
N ARG A 117 -10.34 -16.64 4.74
CA ARG A 117 -9.65 -15.35 4.59
C ARG A 117 -10.46 -14.16 5.11
N GLY A 118 -11.49 -14.38 5.94
CA GLY A 118 -12.33 -13.29 6.46
C GLY A 118 -11.55 -12.19 7.17
N ASP A 119 -10.55 -12.58 7.97
CA ASP A 119 -9.67 -11.68 8.74
C ASP A 119 -8.40 -11.27 7.98
N HIS A 120 -8.23 -11.65 6.72
CA HIS A 120 -7.16 -11.13 5.88
C HIS A 120 -7.51 -9.74 5.35
N PRO A 121 -6.50 -8.88 5.03
CA PRO A 121 -6.76 -7.60 4.40
C PRO A 121 -7.48 -7.80 3.07
N VAL A 122 -8.45 -6.95 2.78
CA VAL A 122 -9.05 -6.90 1.44
C VAL A 122 -7.98 -6.45 0.45
N VAL A 123 -7.93 -7.13 -0.69
CA VAL A 123 -7.04 -6.83 -1.82
C VAL A 123 -7.85 -6.69 -3.12
N GLN A 124 -7.19 -6.42 -4.24
CA GLN A 124 -7.84 -6.16 -5.51
C GLN A 124 -8.79 -4.95 -5.47
N VAL A 125 -8.48 -3.97 -4.62
CA VAL A 125 -9.23 -2.73 -4.46
C VAL A 125 -8.42 -1.56 -5.04
N ALA A 126 -9.05 -0.80 -5.93
CA ALA A 126 -8.50 0.43 -6.49
C ALA A 126 -8.66 1.60 -5.50
N PHE A 127 -8.09 2.76 -5.82
CA PHE A 127 -8.19 3.95 -4.95
C PHE A 127 -9.64 4.41 -4.75
N GLU A 128 -10.46 4.34 -5.81
CA GLU A 128 -11.89 4.67 -5.75
C GLU A 128 -12.63 3.77 -4.76
N ASP A 129 -12.36 2.45 -4.78
CA ASP A 129 -13.00 1.47 -3.91
C ASP A 129 -12.67 1.74 -2.43
N ALA A 130 -11.39 2.02 -2.15
CA ALA A 130 -10.93 2.36 -0.80
C ALA A 130 -11.57 3.66 -0.29
N THR A 131 -11.70 4.66 -1.17
CA THR A 131 -12.35 5.94 -0.85
C THR A 131 -13.85 5.77 -0.60
N ALA A 132 -14.53 4.96 -1.41
CA ALA A 132 -15.95 4.67 -1.24
C ALA A 132 -16.24 3.96 0.09
N TYR A 133 -15.41 2.96 0.44
CA TYR A 133 -15.49 2.32 1.74
C TYR A 133 -15.29 3.31 2.89
N ALA A 134 -14.23 4.14 2.81
CA ALA A 134 -13.93 5.10 3.86
C ALA A 134 -15.11 6.07 4.08
N ALA A 135 -15.67 6.61 3.01
CA ALA A 135 -16.84 7.50 3.07
C ALA A 135 -18.07 6.82 3.69
N TRP A 136 -18.37 5.56 3.31
CA TRP A 136 -19.45 4.78 3.91
C TRP A 136 -19.25 4.57 5.41
N ALA A 137 -18.02 4.32 5.83
CA ALA A 137 -17.66 4.13 7.23
C ALA A 137 -17.60 5.44 8.05
N GLY A 138 -17.87 6.61 7.43
CA GLY A 138 -17.72 7.92 8.08
C GLY A 138 -16.26 8.27 8.38
N LYS A 139 -15.32 7.79 7.56
CA LYS A 139 -13.88 7.94 7.70
C LYS A 139 -13.25 8.48 6.41
N GLU A 140 -11.94 8.63 6.42
CA GLU A 140 -11.13 9.04 5.27
C GLU A 140 -9.91 8.14 5.10
N LEU A 141 -9.22 8.22 3.95
CA LEU A 141 -7.89 7.64 3.79
C LEU A 141 -6.83 8.59 4.37
N PRO A 142 -5.73 8.06 4.94
CA PRO A 142 -4.65 8.89 5.45
C PRO A 142 -3.92 9.63 4.33
N SER A 143 -3.33 10.78 4.64
CA SER A 143 -2.27 11.35 3.81
C SER A 143 -0.99 10.51 3.92
N GLU A 144 -0.06 10.72 3.01
CA GLU A 144 1.25 10.07 3.08
C GLU A 144 2.00 10.43 4.37
N ALA A 145 1.94 11.70 4.78
CA ALA A 145 2.60 12.18 5.99
C ALA A 145 1.96 11.60 7.27
N GLU A 146 0.63 11.57 7.35
CA GLU A 146 -0.11 10.93 8.45
C GLU A 146 0.23 9.44 8.54
N TRP A 147 0.25 8.74 7.40
CA TRP A 147 0.57 7.32 7.36
C TRP A 147 1.99 7.07 7.85
N GLU A 148 2.99 7.84 7.37
CA GLU A 148 4.39 7.64 7.76
C GLU A 148 4.63 7.99 9.22
N PHE A 149 4.04 9.09 9.73
CA PHE A 149 4.09 9.43 11.15
C PHE A 149 3.53 8.32 12.03
N ALA A 150 2.35 7.81 11.65
CA ALA A 150 1.71 6.70 12.34
C ALA A 150 2.58 5.41 12.31
N ALA A 151 3.19 5.10 11.16
CA ALA A 151 4.05 3.93 10.99
C ALA A 151 5.31 3.99 11.86
N ARG A 152 5.86 5.18 12.07
CA ARG A 152 7.05 5.36 12.94
C ARG A 152 6.76 5.04 14.41
N GLY A 153 5.52 5.12 14.86
CA GLY A 153 5.12 4.66 16.20
C GLY A 153 5.86 5.35 17.34
N GLY A 154 6.34 6.60 17.14
CA GLY A 154 7.15 7.36 18.10
C GLY A 154 8.66 7.13 17.99
N LEU A 155 9.14 6.28 17.07
CA LEU A 155 10.56 6.09 16.81
C LEU A 155 11.07 7.16 15.83
N ASP A 156 12.13 7.90 16.24
CA ASP A 156 12.75 8.89 15.39
C ASP A 156 13.69 8.22 14.38
N ALA A 157 13.45 8.46 13.10
CA ALA A 157 14.28 8.03 11.97
C ALA A 157 14.71 6.55 11.93
N ALA A 158 14.05 5.68 12.70
CA ALA A 158 14.32 4.24 12.69
C ALA A 158 14.14 3.64 11.29
N GLU A 159 14.93 2.62 10.98
CA GLU A 159 14.90 1.92 9.70
C GLU A 159 13.55 1.25 9.44
N PHE A 160 13.03 0.53 10.46
CA PHE A 160 11.77 -0.20 10.39
C PHE A 160 10.76 0.35 11.41
N VAL A 161 9.53 -0.10 11.29
CA VAL A 161 8.42 0.23 12.19
C VAL A 161 8.70 -0.17 13.66
N TRP A 162 9.59 -1.14 13.87
CA TRP A 162 9.97 -1.72 15.17
C TRP A 162 11.40 -1.40 15.63
N GLY A 163 12.15 -0.61 14.89
CA GLY A 163 13.56 -0.26 15.22
C GLY A 163 14.50 -0.44 14.03
N ASP A 164 15.78 -0.71 14.31
CA ASP A 164 16.81 -0.74 13.27
C ASP A 164 17.26 -2.15 12.86
N GLU A 165 16.87 -3.18 13.59
CA GLU A 165 17.18 -4.57 13.27
C GLU A 165 16.02 -5.21 12.51
N PHE A 166 16.27 -5.81 11.32
CA PHE A 166 15.23 -6.43 10.51
C PHE A 166 14.56 -7.62 11.20
N LEU A 167 15.36 -8.47 11.84
CA LEU A 167 14.90 -9.67 12.54
C LEU A 167 15.40 -9.64 14.01
N PRO A 168 14.81 -8.79 14.87
CA PRO A 168 15.28 -8.67 16.26
C PRO A 168 15.16 -10.02 16.99
N GLY A 169 16.32 -10.54 17.46
CA GLY A 169 16.39 -11.87 18.05
C GLY A 169 15.96 -13.01 17.14
N GLY A 170 16.07 -12.84 15.83
CA GLY A 170 15.65 -13.83 14.82
C GLY A 170 14.12 -13.88 14.56
N ARG A 171 13.35 -12.94 15.13
CA ARG A 171 11.89 -12.91 15.00
C ARG A 171 11.43 -12.09 13.80
N HIS A 172 10.53 -12.65 13.00
CA HIS A 172 9.82 -11.90 11.98
C HIS A 172 8.84 -10.88 12.62
N MET A 173 8.90 -9.64 12.16
CA MET A 173 8.10 -8.53 12.70
C MET A 173 7.03 -8.06 11.72
N ALA A 174 7.03 -8.61 10.50
CA ALA A 174 6.07 -8.30 9.43
C ALA A 174 5.99 -9.46 8.45
N ASN A 175 4.87 -9.57 7.74
CA ASN A 175 4.70 -10.50 6.63
C ASN A 175 5.43 -9.96 5.39
N THR A 176 6.53 -10.60 5.02
CA THR A 176 7.38 -10.22 3.88
C THR A 176 7.83 -11.46 3.14
N TRP A 177 8.46 -11.31 1.98
CA TRP A 177 9.00 -12.43 1.22
C TRP A 177 10.33 -12.92 1.79
N GLN A 178 10.47 -14.24 2.02
CA GLN A 178 11.71 -14.87 2.46
C GLN A 178 12.21 -15.86 1.41
N GLY A 179 13.34 -15.53 0.83
CA GLY A 179 13.99 -16.34 -0.19
C GLY A 179 14.19 -15.61 -1.50
N PRO A 180 14.62 -16.31 -2.56
CA PRO A 180 14.89 -15.68 -3.86
C PRO A 180 13.58 -15.34 -4.57
N PHE A 181 13.34 -14.03 -4.74
CA PHE A 181 12.18 -13.49 -5.44
C PHE A 181 12.38 -13.60 -6.97
N PRO A 182 11.32 -13.87 -7.77
CA PRO A 182 9.93 -14.17 -7.39
C PRO A 182 9.57 -15.67 -7.44
N TRP A 183 10.54 -16.58 -7.36
CA TRP A 183 10.35 -17.99 -7.67
C TRP A 183 10.37 -18.93 -6.46
N ARG A 184 10.78 -18.44 -5.27
CA ARG A 184 10.78 -19.29 -4.07
C ARG A 184 10.58 -18.46 -2.81
N ASN A 185 9.44 -18.62 -2.16
CA ASN A 185 9.17 -18.10 -0.83
C ASN A 185 9.25 -19.24 0.20
N PHE A 186 10.08 -19.08 1.22
CA PHE A 186 10.22 -20.06 2.30
C PHE A 186 9.10 -19.97 3.33
N ALA A 187 8.30 -18.89 3.30
CA ALA A 187 7.24 -18.60 4.28
C ALA A 187 7.71 -18.79 5.74
N ALA A 188 8.95 -18.39 6.03
CA ALA A 188 9.54 -18.54 7.36
C ALA A 188 8.87 -17.65 8.41
N ASP A 189 8.15 -16.61 7.96
CA ASP A 189 7.30 -15.76 8.79
C ASP A 189 5.91 -16.37 9.05
N GLY A 190 5.58 -17.50 8.43
CA GLY A 190 4.34 -18.24 8.59
C GLY A 190 3.37 -18.14 7.40
N PHE A 191 3.62 -17.24 6.41
CA PHE A 191 2.66 -16.98 5.34
C PHE A 191 3.34 -16.85 3.96
N ALA A 192 2.75 -17.49 2.96
CA ALA A 192 3.22 -17.39 1.57
C ALA A 192 2.52 -16.24 0.80
N GLY A 193 1.35 -15.82 1.25
CA GLY A 193 0.53 -14.73 0.71
C GLY A 193 0.18 -13.72 1.80
N THR A 194 -1.02 -13.15 1.76
CA THR A 194 -1.50 -12.28 2.85
C THR A 194 -1.62 -13.06 4.16
N ALA A 195 -1.40 -12.40 5.28
CA ALA A 195 -1.64 -12.92 6.63
C ALA A 195 -2.95 -12.34 7.21
N PRO A 196 -3.61 -13.00 8.17
CA PRO A 196 -4.65 -12.37 8.98
C PRO A 196 -4.12 -11.08 9.60
N VAL A 197 -4.94 -10.02 9.63
CA VAL A 197 -4.53 -8.73 10.17
C VAL A 197 -4.16 -8.85 11.66
N GLY A 198 -3.08 -8.19 12.06
CA GLY A 198 -2.61 -8.24 13.46
C GLY A 198 -1.81 -9.49 13.82
N SER A 199 -1.33 -10.26 12.85
CA SER A 199 -0.48 -11.45 13.08
C SER A 199 0.88 -11.12 13.69
N TYR A 200 1.33 -9.87 13.60
CA TYR A 200 2.62 -9.40 14.13
C TYR A 200 2.43 -8.33 15.20
N PRO A 201 3.46 -8.04 16.02
CA PRO A 201 3.34 -7.04 17.07
C PRO A 201 2.98 -5.65 16.55
N PRO A 202 2.18 -4.87 17.28
CA PRO A 202 1.89 -3.49 16.93
C PRO A 202 3.11 -2.60 17.17
N ASN A 203 3.12 -1.42 16.54
CA ASN A 203 4.08 -0.37 16.83
C ASN A 203 3.73 0.39 18.13
N GLY A 204 4.52 1.42 18.47
CA GLY A 204 4.34 2.20 19.70
C GLY A 204 3.01 2.96 19.82
N TYR A 205 2.24 3.10 18.73
CA TYR A 205 0.90 3.69 18.74
C TYR A 205 -0.22 2.64 18.71
N GLY A 206 0.11 1.35 18.84
CA GLY A 206 -0.86 0.26 18.82
C GLY A 206 -1.37 -0.09 17.41
N LEU A 207 -0.62 0.26 16.38
CA LEU A 207 -0.97 0.00 14.98
C LEU A 207 -0.25 -1.24 14.48
N TYR A 208 -1.04 -2.16 13.91
CA TYR A 208 -0.56 -3.41 13.33
C TYR A 208 -0.33 -3.27 11.83
N ASP A 209 0.50 -4.13 11.25
CA ASP A 209 0.72 -4.27 9.81
C ASP A 209 1.05 -2.93 9.11
N MET A 210 1.83 -2.07 9.80
CA MET A 210 2.38 -0.84 9.21
C MET A 210 3.60 -1.13 8.31
N ALA A 211 3.98 -2.39 8.19
CA ALA A 211 5.01 -2.89 7.27
C ALA A 211 4.64 -4.29 6.80
N GLY A 212 4.86 -4.59 5.53
CA GLY A 212 4.53 -5.88 4.93
C GLY A 212 3.02 -6.12 4.79
N ASN A 213 2.62 -7.35 4.61
CA ASN A 213 1.28 -7.85 4.35
C ASN A 213 0.70 -7.25 3.05
N VAL A 214 0.13 -6.05 3.07
CA VAL A 214 -0.36 -5.36 1.88
C VAL A 214 0.09 -3.90 1.84
N TRP A 215 0.36 -3.39 0.65
CA TRP A 215 0.45 -1.96 0.40
C TRP A 215 -0.84 -1.26 0.80
N GLN A 216 -0.74 -0.01 1.22
CA GLN A 216 -1.87 0.75 1.73
C GLN A 216 -2.02 2.07 0.98
N TRP A 217 -3.21 2.32 0.44
CA TRP A 217 -3.55 3.56 -0.24
C TRP A 217 -3.42 4.77 0.67
N THR A 218 -2.87 5.85 0.13
CA THR A 218 -2.90 7.19 0.72
C THR A 218 -3.53 8.21 -0.23
N THR A 219 -3.91 9.37 0.28
CA THR A 219 -4.59 10.40 -0.53
C THR A 219 -3.67 11.22 -1.44
N ASP A 220 -2.34 11.13 -1.23
CA ASP A 220 -1.40 12.00 -1.94
C ASP A 220 -1.08 11.51 -3.35
N TRP A 221 -0.97 12.45 -4.28
CA TRP A 221 -0.47 12.16 -5.60
C TRP A 221 1.03 11.90 -5.56
N PHE A 222 1.50 10.95 -6.35
CA PHE A 222 2.90 10.56 -6.36
C PHE A 222 3.76 11.58 -7.14
N SER A 223 4.90 11.92 -6.59
CA SER A 223 6.02 12.53 -7.30
C SER A 223 7.31 11.78 -6.96
N ALA A 224 8.17 11.60 -7.95
CA ALA A 224 9.50 11.02 -7.75
C ALA A 224 10.48 11.98 -7.06
N VAL A 225 10.08 13.22 -6.84
CA VAL A 225 10.90 14.27 -6.22
C VAL A 225 10.14 14.84 -5.02
N ASN A 226 10.74 14.78 -3.87
CA ASN A 226 10.22 15.46 -2.67
C ASN A 226 10.63 16.93 -2.66
N PRO A 227 9.84 17.81 -2.01
CA PRO A 227 10.31 19.17 -1.72
C PRO A 227 11.61 19.14 -0.90
N PRO A 228 12.47 20.15 -1.04
CA PRO A 228 13.69 20.25 -0.24
C PRO A 228 13.38 20.34 1.26
N ASP A 229 14.36 19.92 2.08
CA ASP A 229 14.25 20.04 3.53
C ASP A 229 14.22 21.51 3.98
N VAL A 230 13.64 21.76 5.13
CA VAL A 230 13.60 23.07 5.78
C VAL A 230 14.67 23.17 6.88
N ALA A 231 15.19 24.38 7.05
CA ALA A 231 16.33 24.58 7.96
C ALA A 231 15.97 24.49 9.46
N SER A 232 14.69 24.54 9.82
CA SER A 232 14.25 24.59 11.22
C SER A 232 12.88 23.95 11.40
N PRO A 233 12.64 23.27 12.55
CA PRO A 233 11.33 22.73 12.90
C PRO A 233 10.20 23.75 12.89
N CYS A 234 10.47 25.01 13.22
CA CYS A 234 9.47 26.08 13.17
C CYS A 234 9.00 26.47 11.75
N CYS A 235 9.69 25.94 10.73
CA CYS A 235 9.34 26.16 9.33
C CYS A 235 8.86 24.84 8.66
N ALA A 236 8.70 23.76 9.45
CA ALA A 236 8.22 22.48 8.93
C ALA A 236 6.81 22.65 8.35
N PRO A 237 6.56 22.20 7.12
CA PRO A 237 5.21 22.23 6.56
C PRO A 237 4.23 21.48 7.45
N GLU A 238 3.09 22.09 7.74
CA GLU A 238 2.00 21.48 8.50
C GLU A 238 1.07 20.70 7.56
N ASN A 239 0.74 19.47 7.94
CA ASN A 239 -0.15 18.56 7.20
C ASN A 239 0.13 18.55 5.68
N PRO A 240 1.39 18.33 5.27
CA PRO A 240 1.77 18.47 3.87
C PRO A 240 0.97 17.49 3.00
N ARG A 241 0.66 17.93 1.79
CA ARG A 241 0.02 17.13 0.76
C ARG A 241 0.97 16.94 -0.41
N GLY A 242 0.75 15.88 -1.17
CA GLY A 242 1.47 15.62 -2.40
C GLY A 242 1.29 16.72 -3.46
N PRO A 243 1.96 16.60 -4.61
CA PRO A 243 1.86 17.54 -5.71
C PRO A 243 0.46 17.55 -6.32
N ALA A 244 0.23 18.41 -7.33
CA ALA A 244 -0.96 18.35 -8.17
C ALA A 244 -1.03 17.03 -8.96
N MET A 245 -2.23 16.59 -9.31
CA MET A 245 -2.50 15.33 -10.00
C MET A 245 -1.69 15.19 -11.29
N GLU A 246 -1.52 16.27 -12.03
CA GLU A 246 -0.81 16.31 -13.31
C GLU A 246 0.67 15.89 -13.20
N ALA A 247 1.28 16.10 -12.05
CA ALA A 247 2.66 15.69 -11.77
C ALA A 247 2.80 14.19 -11.48
N SER A 248 1.69 13.47 -11.32
CA SER A 248 1.68 12.05 -10.93
C SER A 248 1.61 11.06 -12.09
N PHE A 249 1.42 11.53 -13.31
CA PHE A 249 1.44 10.67 -14.50
C PHE A 249 2.82 10.02 -14.68
N ASP A 250 2.83 8.80 -15.25
CA ASP A 250 4.08 8.11 -15.50
C ASP A 250 4.82 8.68 -16.72
N PRO A 251 5.99 9.31 -16.55
CA PRO A 251 6.74 9.83 -17.68
C PRO A 251 7.29 8.72 -18.60
N ALA A 252 7.43 7.49 -18.10
CA ALA A 252 7.84 6.34 -18.91
C ALA A 252 6.69 5.81 -19.80
N GLN A 253 5.44 6.16 -19.49
CA GLN A 253 4.25 5.73 -20.21
C GLN A 253 3.38 6.92 -20.66
N PRO A 254 3.88 7.82 -21.51
CA PRO A 254 3.23 9.11 -21.80
C PRO A 254 1.85 8.98 -22.50
N ARG A 255 1.54 7.81 -23.04
CA ARG A 255 0.24 7.52 -23.66
C ARG A 255 -0.84 7.12 -22.65
N ILE A 256 -0.44 6.65 -21.46
CA ILE A 256 -1.35 6.24 -20.39
C ILE A 256 -1.51 7.43 -19.46
N ARG A 257 -2.70 8.05 -19.49
CA ARG A 257 -3.01 9.25 -18.70
C ARG A 257 -3.75 8.91 -17.41
N ILE A 258 -3.32 7.84 -16.73
CA ILE A 258 -3.87 7.44 -15.45
C ILE A 258 -2.95 7.99 -14.36
N PRO A 259 -3.48 8.84 -13.46
CA PRO A 259 -2.68 9.42 -12.38
C PRO A 259 -2.35 8.37 -11.32
N ARG A 260 -1.28 8.64 -10.56
CA ARG A 260 -0.78 7.69 -9.55
C ARG A 260 -0.85 8.29 -8.15
N LYS A 261 -1.39 7.54 -7.21
CA LYS A 261 -1.33 7.81 -5.76
C LYS A 261 -0.09 7.17 -5.14
N VAL A 262 0.25 7.67 -3.96
CA VAL A 262 1.26 7.02 -3.10
C VAL A 262 0.62 5.85 -2.38
N VAL A 263 1.28 4.70 -2.43
CA VAL A 263 1.02 3.58 -1.53
C VAL A 263 2.21 3.37 -0.59
N LYS A 264 1.93 2.95 0.64
CA LYS A 264 2.90 2.85 1.74
C LYS A 264 2.92 1.44 2.35
N GLY A 265 4.01 1.11 3.05
CA GLY A 265 4.14 -0.06 3.92
C GLY A 265 4.78 -1.29 3.29
N GLY A 266 4.84 -1.38 1.97
CA GLY A 266 5.25 -2.64 1.32
C GLY A 266 4.20 -3.74 1.45
N SER A 267 4.54 -4.95 1.04
CA SER A 267 3.63 -6.10 1.07
C SER A 267 4.38 -7.41 1.32
N PHE A 268 3.65 -8.51 1.40
CA PHE A 268 4.19 -9.87 1.47
C PHE A 268 5.12 -10.24 0.29
N LEU A 269 5.11 -9.47 -0.79
CA LEU A 269 5.99 -9.63 -1.95
C LEU A 269 7.31 -8.85 -1.82
N CYS A 270 7.48 -8.03 -0.77
CA CYS A 270 8.70 -7.28 -0.58
C CYS A 270 9.80 -8.16 0.02
N ALA A 271 10.87 -8.35 -0.75
CA ALA A 271 12.03 -9.18 -0.41
C ALA A 271 13.29 -8.34 -0.20
N PRO A 272 14.21 -8.71 0.71
CA PRO A 272 15.50 -8.04 0.86
C PRO A 272 16.32 -7.99 -0.44
N SER A 273 16.14 -9.00 -1.29
CA SER A 273 16.86 -9.15 -2.57
C SER A 273 16.22 -8.38 -3.74
N TYR A 274 14.98 -7.89 -3.58
CA TYR A 274 14.24 -7.25 -4.67
C TYR A 274 13.61 -5.92 -4.28
N CYS A 275 12.77 -5.89 -3.24
CA CYS A 275 11.98 -4.73 -2.86
C CYS A 275 12.05 -4.53 -1.33
N ARG A 276 12.88 -3.58 -0.86
CA ARG A 276 13.01 -3.28 0.58
C ARG A 276 12.04 -2.18 1.04
N ARG A 277 10.80 -2.19 0.53
CA ARG A 277 9.83 -1.11 0.82
C ARG A 277 8.92 -1.38 2.03
N TYR A 278 9.24 -2.36 2.87
CA TYR A 278 8.64 -2.61 4.19
C TYR A 278 9.20 -1.68 5.28
N ARG A 279 9.43 -0.40 4.94
CA ARG A 279 9.99 0.64 5.83
C ARG A 279 9.06 1.87 5.87
N PRO A 280 8.98 2.61 7.00
CA PRO A 280 8.08 3.77 7.10
C PRO A 280 8.30 4.80 5.98
N ALA A 281 9.57 5.11 5.67
CA ALA A 281 9.93 6.09 4.65
C ALA A 281 9.62 5.63 3.21
N ALA A 282 9.52 4.32 2.99
CA ALA A 282 9.32 3.78 1.65
C ALA A 282 7.97 4.17 1.08
N ARG A 283 7.96 4.45 -0.22
CA ARG A 283 6.78 4.86 -0.98
C ARG A 283 6.81 4.24 -2.38
N HIS A 284 5.64 4.08 -2.97
CA HIS A 284 5.54 3.56 -4.33
C HIS A 284 4.40 4.25 -5.07
N ALA A 285 4.57 4.40 -6.39
CA ALA A 285 3.56 4.96 -7.27
C ALA A 285 2.59 3.86 -7.70
N GLN A 286 1.28 4.07 -7.52
CA GLN A 286 0.26 3.15 -7.96
C GLN A 286 -0.83 3.88 -8.75
N MET A 287 -1.15 3.38 -9.95
CA MET A 287 -2.27 3.87 -10.76
C MET A 287 -3.58 3.72 -9.97
N VAL A 288 -4.42 4.76 -10.01
CA VAL A 288 -5.63 4.86 -9.17
C VAL A 288 -6.73 3.85 -9.52
N ASP A 289 -6.72 3.33 -10.74
CA ASP A 289 -7.75 2.48 -11.33
C ASP A 289 -7.40 0.98 -11.32
N THR A 290 -6.29 0.60 -10.70
CA THR A 290 -5.77 -0.77 -10.77
C THR A 290 -5.80 -1.45 -9.41
N GLY A 291 -6.61 -2.49 -9.27
CA GLY A 291 -6.53 -3.45 -8.17
C GLY A 291 -5.35 -4.42 -8.35
N MET A 292 -4.70 -4.78 -7.26
CA MET A 292 -3.61 -5.76 -7.24
C MET A 292 -3.74 -6.68 -6.04
N SER A 293 -3.29 -7.92 -6.18
CA SER A 293 -3.39 -8.96 -5.14
C SER A 293 -2.58 -8.67 -3.86
N HIS A 294 -1.92 -7.52 -3.77
CA HIS A 294 -1.11 -7.09 -2.63
C HIS A 294 -1.37 -5.64 -2.17
N ILE A 295 -2.48 -5.03 -2.59
CA ILE A 295 -2.85 -3.66 -2.22
C ILE A 295 -4.18 -3.65 -1.51
N GLY A 296 -4.21 -3.07 -0.32
CA GLY A 296 -5.37 -2.80 0.50
C GLY A 296 -5.34 -1.37 1.05
N PHE A 297 -5.95 -1.12 2.21
CA PHE A 297 -6.01 0.20 2.83
C PHE A 297 -6.40 0.15 4.30
N ARG A 298 -6.24 1.28 4.99
CA ARG A 298 -6.83 1.57 6.31
C ARG A 298 -7.35 2.99 6.34
N CYS A 299 -8.22 3.29 7.30
CA CYS A 299 -8.86 4.59 7.38
C CYS A 299 -8.41 5.40 8.61
N VAL A 300 -8.66 6.72 8.52
CA VAL A 300 -8.44 7.69 9.57
C VAL A 300 -9.70 8.50 9.85
N VAL A 301 -9.74 9.10 11.04
CA VAL A 301 -10.68 10.17 11.39
C VAL A 301 -9.84 11.31 11.96
N ARG A 302 -10.04 12.51 11.45
CA ARG A 302 -9.39 13.72 11.95
C ARG A 302 -10.28 14.39 12.97
N ASP A 303 -9.66 14.97 14.00
CA ASP A 303 -10.38 15.81 14.93
C ASP A 303 -10.91 17.05 14.17
N ALA A 304 -12.15 17.47 14.44
CA ALA A 304 -12.81 18.60 13.76
C ALA A 304 -12.23 19.95 14.21
#